data_6ed01ec6814b9269b4dade9895b8ffa1
#
_entry.id   6ed01ec6814b9269b4dade9895b8ffa1
#
_cell.length_a   1.000
_cell.length_b   1.000
_cell.length_c   1.000
_cell.angle_alpha   90.00
_cell.angle_beta   90.00
_cell.angle_gamma   90.00
#
_symmetry.space_group_name_H-M   'P 1'
#
loop_
_entity.id
_entity.type
_entity.pdbx_description
1 polymer ?
#
loop_
_entity_poly.entity_id
_entity_poly.type
_entity_poly.pdbx_seq_one_letter_code
_entity_poly.pdbx_strand_id
1 'polypeptide(L)'
;MLTLLQGPDDYSKRQYVANLEQTLKLKADFFVDAETPPVMNDLAGADLFAKTKIYALKNMISLFNNEVNIASLLASKNQIIFIEEKLDKRSSDNKKLLANKAVQIKEFLLPHGREVDAWLIKRSHALGTKLSARTADVLAVALGRDNAKETKVGGKVVAVQEVYNLWQAENELQKLVSHAGGREITEADVNSLANLNEEVDAFELTNAIADGNKQKALYLMDRFLRQQSGGEEKGAVIQLNALLAEQFRSVAIIQDLLAQKKSEAEILEILTWKPGRLFIMSKVATRFSKQSVLGLLTKLKALDEELKTGSVPPRVLLDLIITQLWKE
;
A
#
# COMPACT_ATOMS: atom_id res chain seq x y z
N MET A 1 -0.54 0.51 33.76
CA MET A 1 0.66 0.18 32.95
C MET A 1 0.75 1.17 31.80
N LEU A 2 1.93 1.74 31.56
CA LEU A 2 2.15 2.72 30.49
C LEU A 2 2.94 2.08 29.33
N THR A 3 2.35 2.07 28.15
CA THR A 3 2.94 1.47 26.94
C THR A 3 3.03 2.51 25.84
N LEU A 4 4.17 2.54 25.14
CA LEU A 4 4.37 3.33 23.94
C LEU A 4 4.50 2.38 22.74
N LEU A 5 3.59 2.49 21.78
CA LEU A 5 3.65 1.83 20.50
C LEU A 5 4.16 2.83 19.45
N GLN A 6 5.32 2.60 18.88
CA GLN A 6 5.92 3.51 17.89
C GLN A 6 6.21 2.79 16.58
N GLY A 7 6.22 3.54 15.47
CA GLY A 7 6.54 3.02 14.14
C GLY A 7 5.43 3.21 13.13
N PRO A 8 5.69 2.93 11.84
CA PRO A 8 4.76 3.17 10.74
C PRO A 8 3.66 2.10 10.60
N ASP A 9 3.75 0.95 11.29
CA ASP A 9 2.77 -0.14 11.16
C ASP A 9 1.55 0.09 12.08
N ASP A 10 0.61 0.88 11.60
CA ASP A 10 -0.64 1.18 12.32
C ASP A 10 -1.54 -0.05 12.48
N TYR A 11 -1.49 -1.00 11.54
CA TYR A 11 -2.27 -2.23 11.62
C TYR A 11 -1.85 -3.07 12.83
N SER A 12 -0.56 -3.37 12.96
CA SER A 12 -0.07 -4.20 14.08
C SER A 12 -0.19 -3.49 15.43
N LYS A 13 -0.04 -2.16 15.48
CA LYS A 13 -0.35 -1.38 16.69
C LYS A 13 -1.81 -1.53 17.11
N ARG A 14 -2.75 -1.47 16.15
CA ARG A 14 -4.18 -1.68 16.43
C ARG A 14 -4.47 -3.11 16.87
N GLN A 15 -3.84 -4.11 16.24
CA GLN A 15 -3.96 -5.51 16.66
C GLN A 15 -3.44 -5.74 18.09
N TYR A 16 -2.35 -5.06 18.46
CA TYR A 16 -1.86 -5.11 19.85
C TYR A 16 -2.92 -4.63 20.84
N VAL A 17 -3.58 -3.49 20.56
CA VAL A 17 -4.65 -2.99 21.42
C VAL A 17 -5.83 -3.96 21.45
N ALA A 18 -6.25 -4.50 20.30
CA ALA A 18 -7.34 -5.47 20.22
C ALA A 18 -7.06 -6.76 21.02
N ASN A 19 -5.83 -7.25 20.99
CA ASN A 19 -5.42 -8.40 21.80
C ASN A 19 -5.46 -8.09 23.30
N LEU A 20 -5.11 -6.87 23.69
CA LEU A 20 -5.20 -6.43 25.08
C LEU A 20 -6.66 -6.32 25.52
N GLU A 21 -7.55 -5.78 24.68
CA GLU A 21 -9.00 -5.75 24.91
C GLU A 21 -9.56 -7.15 25.19
N GLN A 22 -9.18 -8.12 24.37
CA GLN A 22 -9.61 -9.52 24.53
C GLN A 22 -9.07 -10.14 25.83
N THR A 23 -7.78 -9.92 26.10
CA THR A 23 -7.11 -10.49 27.29
C THR A 23 -7.71 -9.96 28.59
N LEU A 24 -7.98 -8.67 28.65
CA LEU A 24 -8.52 -8.00 29.82
C LEU A 24 -10.05 -8.00 29.87
N LYS A 25 -10.72 -8.43 28.79
CA LYS A 25 -12.18 -8.35 28.61
C LYS A 25 -12.73 -6.92 28.81
N LEU A 26 -11.96 -5.93 28.35
CA LEU A 26 -12.27 -4.51 28.42
C LEU A 26 -12.27 -3.93 27.01
N LYS A 27 -13.02 -2.83 26.81
CA LYS A 27 -12.92 -2.02 25.60
C LYS A 27 -11.99 -0.85 25.81
N ALA A 28 -11.21 -0.51 24.79
CA ALA A 28 -10.33 0.65 24.82
C ALA A 28 -11.09 1.92 24.40
N ASP A 29 -10.92 2.97 25.17
CA ASP A 29 -11.34 4.32 24.81
C ASP A 29 -10.26 4.91 23.89
N PHE A 30 -10.60 5.13 22.60
CA PHE A 30 -9.69 5.67 21.60
C PHE A 30 -9.82 7.17 21.47
N PHE A 31 -8.67 7.86 21.54
CA PHE A 31 -8.53 9.29 21.30
C PHE A 31 -7.52 9.48 20.16
N VAL A 32 -7.92 10.16 19.11
CA VAL A 32 -7.10 10.38 17.92
C VAL A 32 -7.09 11.87 17.61
N ASP A 33 -5.92 12.51 17.64
CA ASP A 33 -5.73 13.94 17.32
C ASP A 33 -6.87 14.81 17.88
N ALA A 34 -7.32 14.51 19.11
CA ALA A 34 -8.56 15.03 19.66
C ALA A 34 -8.43 16.52 19.96
N GLU A 35 -9.40 17.30 19.50
CA GLU A 35 -9.57 18.69 19.90
C GLU A 35 -9.79 18.81 21.44
N THR A 36 -10.33 17.76 22.05
CA THR A 36 -10.50 17.62 23.50
C THR A 36 -9.78 16.34 23.99
N PRO A 37 -8.51 16.43 24.38
CA PRO A 37 -7.81 15.28 24.95
C PRO A 37 -8.44 14.86 26.29
N PRO A 38 -8.30 13.58 26.70
CA PRO A 38 -8.79 13.12 27.98
C PRO A 38 -8.12 13.89 29.12
N VAL A 39 -8.87 14.15 30.18
CA VAL A 39 -8.36 14.86 31.36
C VAL A 39 -7.36 13.96 32.09
N MET A 40 -6.26 14.54 32.54
CA MET A 40 -5.20 13.82 33.25
C MET A 40 -5.72 13.01 34.45
N ASN A 41 -6.73 13.53 35.18
CA ASN A 41 -7.36 12.84 36.32
C ASN A 41 -8.03 11.51 35.87
N ASP A 42 -8.66 11.48 34.70
CA ASP A 42 -9.28 10.25 34.16
C ASP A 42 -8.21 9.20 33.82
N LEU A 43 -7.13 9.65 33.20
CA LEU A 43 -6.00 8.77 32.84
C LEU A 43 -5.29 8.25 34.10
N ALA A 44 -5.09 9.09 35.09
CA ALA A 44 -4.46 8.72 36.36
C ALA A 44 -5.31 7.79 37.22
N GLY A 45 -6.63 7.70 36.93
CA GLY A 45 -7.52 6.82 37.71
C GLY A 45 -7.66 7.23 39.16
N ALA A 46 -7.83 8.54 39.41
CA ALA A 46 -7.89 9.12 40.71
C ALA A 46 -9.13 8.70 41.54
N ASP A 47 -10.13 8.07 40.91
CA ASP A 47 -11.32 7.57 41.57
C ASP A 47 -11.05 6.19 42.19
N LEU A 48 -11.23 6.11 43.52
CA LEU A 48 -11.03 4.87 44.31
C LEU A 48 -11.98 3.73 43.90
N PHE A 49 -13.13 4.05 43.32
CA PHE A 49 -14.15 3.09 42.86
C PHE A 49 -14.16 2.86 41.37
N ALA A 50 -13.30 3.55 40.60
CA ALA A 50 -13.24 3.39 39.16
C ALA A 50 -12.69 2.00 38.76
N LYS A 51 -13.38 1.37 37.81
CA LYS A 51 -12.88 0.15 37.16
C LYS A 51 -11.69 0.49 36.29
N THR A 52 -10.74 -0.42 36.21
CA THR A 52 -9.61 -0.33 35.25
C THR A 52 -10.12 -0.13 33.82
N LYS A 53 -9.53 0.83 33.12
CA LYS A 53 -9.83 1.14 31.71
C LYS A 53 -8.60 0.98 30.84
N ILE A 54 -8.83 0.88 29.54
CA ILE A 54 -7.79 0.95 28.51
C ILE A 54 -7.97 2.26 27.76
N TYR A 55 -6.94 3.10 27.76
CA TYR A 55 -6.89 4.34 26.99
C TYR A 55 -5.87 4.21 25.88
N ALA A 56 -6.30 4.40 24.64
CA ALA A 56 -5.43 4.41 23.46
C ALA A 56 -5.37 5.83 22.87
N LEU A 57 -4.20 6.46 22.98
CA LEU A 57 -3.98 7.88 22.69
C LEU A 57 -3.06 7.98 21.45
N LYS A 58 -3.64 8.33 20.30
CA LYS A 58 -2.87 8.46 19.05
C LYS A 58 -2.46 9.91 18.82
N ASN A 59 -1.16 10.12 18.53
CA ASN A 59 -0.53 11.43 18.26
C ASN A 59 -0.71 12.44 19.41
N MET A 60 -0.71 11.98 20.67
CA MET A 60 -0.98 12.83 21.84
C MET A 60 0.15 12.84 22.88
N ILE A 61 1.25 12.12 22.63
CA ILE A 61 2.29 11.97 23.64
C ILE A 61 2.89 13.31 24.06
N SER A 62 2.96 14.29 23.16
CA SER A 62 3.48 15.64 23.46
C SER A 62 2.67 16.41 24.50
N LEU A 63 1.41 16.04 24.71
CA LEU A 63 0.55 16.66 25.72
C LEU A 63 0.82 16.11 27.13
N PHE A 64 1.41 14.91 27.23
CA PHE A 64 1.52 14.17 28.48
C PHE A 64 2.95 13.74 28.85
N ASN A 65 3.97 14.05 28.03
CA ASN A 65 5.33 13.52 28.17
C ASN A 65 6.21 14.23 29.23
N ASN A 66 5.68 15.20 29.99
CA ASN A 66 6.42 15.79 31.09
C ASN A 66 6.56 14.81 32.27
N GLU A 67 7.58 15.01 33.14
CA GLU A 67 7.91 14.11 34.25
C GLU A 67 6.76 13.88 35.22
N VAL A 68 6.01 14.93 35.53
CA VAL A 68 4.89 14.88 36.52
C VAL A 68 3.77 14.01 35.95
N ASN A 69 3.39 14.23 34.71
CA ASN A 69 2.35 13.45 34.04
C ASN A 69 2.77 11.99 33.91
N ILE A 70 3.99 11.73 33.45
CA ILE A 70 4.50 10.34 33.28
C ILE A 70 4.51 9.62 34.65
N ALA A 71 4.95 10.25 35.71
CA ALA A 71 4.91 9.65 37.06
C ALA A 71 3.46 9.28 37.46
N SER A 72 2.50 10.17 37.24
CA SER A 72 1.08 9.95 37.53
C SER A 72 0.50 8.82 36.66
N LEU A 73 0.84 8.77 35.35
CA LEU A 73 0.39 7.71 34.44
C LEU A 73 0.97 6.33 34.80
N LEU A 74 2.23 6.29 35.25
CA LEU A 74 2.86 5.05 35.74
C LEU A 74 2.23 4.52 37.02
N ALA A 75 1.77 5.42 37.90
CA ALA A 75 1.06 5.06 39.14
C ALA A 75 -0.40 4.63 38.92
N SER A 76 -0.94 4.90 37.72
CA SER A 76 -2.33 4.59 37.37
C SER A 76 -2.62 3.09 37.33
N LYS A 77 -3.83 2.70 37.76
CA LYS A 77 -4.37 1.34 37.57
C LYS A 77 -4.81 1.07 36.12
N ASN A 78 -4.97 2.11 35.31
CA ASN A 78 -5.40 2.01 33.94
C ASN A 78 -4.28 1.48 33.01
N GLN A 79 -4.68 0.92 31.87
CA GLN A 79 -3.79 0.61 30.77
C GLN A 79 -3.73 1.82 29.84
N ILE A 80 -2.60 2.50 29.79
CA ILE A 80 -2.44 3.72 28.99
C ILE A 80 -1.47 3.40 27.86
N ILE A 81 -1.94 3.60 26.62
CA ILE A 81 -1.22 3.21 25.41
C ILE A 81 -1.09 4.45 24.54
N PHE A 82 0.12 4.98 24.42
CA PHE A 82 0.44 5.97 23.42
C PHE A 82 0.75 5.29 22.08
N ILE A 83 0.17 5.81 20.99
CA ILE A 83 0.34 5.30 19.63
C ILE A 83 0.91 6.42 18.79
N GLU A 84 2.20 6.28 18.40
CA GLU A 84 2.93 7.30 17.67
C GLU A 84 3.54 6.68 16.41
N GLU A 85 3.64 7.46 15.33
CA GLU A 85 4.37 7.03 14.15
C GLU A 85 5.87 7.27 14.36
N LYS A 86 6.22 8.45 14.81
CA LYS A 86 7.61 8.86 15.04
C LYS A 86 7.71 9.83 16.20
N LEU A 87 8.62 9.56 17.11
CA LEU A 87 8.95 10.48 18.19
C LEU A 87 10.13 11.37 17.81
N ASP A 88 10.02 12.67 18.13
CA ASP A 88 11.17 13.56 18.04
C ASP A 88 12.17 13.24 19.16
N LYS A 89 13.22 12.52 18.78
CA LYS A 89 14.31 12.11 19.67
C LYS A 89 15.21 13.29 20.13
N ARG A 90 14.98 14.51 19.62
CA ARG A 90 15.70 15.72 20.08
C ARG A 90 15.07 16.32 21.32
N SER A 91 13.78 16.17 21.52
CA SER A 91 13.07 16.62 22.71
C SER A 91 13.65 16.00 23.99
N SER A 92 13.89 16.83 25.01
CA SER A 92 14.37 16.40 26.33
C SER A 92 13.40 15.45 27.01
N ASP A 93 12.09 15.75 26.92
CA ASP A 93 11.04 14.98 27.58
C ASP A 93 10.85 13.60 26.88
N ASN A 94 10.94 13.55 25.55
CA ASN A 94 10.93 12.28 24.84
C ASN A 94 12.18 11.43 25.17
N LYS A 95 13.37 12.04 25.33
CA LYS A 95 14.56 11.30 25.76
C LYS A 95 14.38 10.70 27.15
N LYS A 96 13.84 11.47 28.10
CA LYS A 96 13.56 10.99 29.46
C LYS A 96 12.52 9.87 29.46
N LEU A 97 11.46 10.02 28.66
CA LEU A 97 10.43 8.98 28.49
C LEU A 97 11.03 7.68 27.94
N LEU A 98 11.84 7.76 26.87
CA LEU A 98 12.48 6.60 26.25
C LEU A 98 13.52 5.93 27.15
N ALA A 99 14.14 6.67 28.07
CA ALA A 99 15.09 6.14 29.05
C ALA A 99 14.39 5.52 30.30
N ASN A 100 13.10 5.76 30.48
CA ASN A 100 12.37 5.29 31.65
C ASN A 100 12.02 3.81 31.54
N LYS A 101 12.69 2.97 32.34
CA LYS A 101 12.51 1.50 32.35
C LYS A 101 11.10 1.03 32.73
N ALA A 102 10.29 1.88 33.36
CA ALA A 102 8.92 1.55 33.73
C ALA A 102 7.92 1.72 32.56
N VAL A 103 8.33 2.40 31.49
CA VAL A 103 7.56 2.55 30.25
C VAL A 103 7.85 1.38 29.32
N GLN A 104 6.81 0.64 28.94
CA GLN A 104 6.96 -0.43 27.97
C GLN A 104 6.97 0.15 26.54
N ILE A 105 8.09 0.05 25.84
CA ILE A 105 8.23 0.54 24.47
C ILE A 105 8.19 -0.64 23.51
N LYS A 106 7.34 -0.54 22.48
CA LYS A 106 7.23 -1.53 21.39
C LYS A 106 7.32 -0.81 20.06
N GLU A 107 8.21 -1.29 19.22
CA GLU A 107 8.40 -0.76 17.87
C GLU A 107 7.69 -1.66 16.85
N PHE A 108 6.95 -1.02 15.94
CA PHE A 108 6.16 -1.66 14.90
C PHE A 108 6.62 -1.14 13.54
N LEU A 109 7.53 -1.86 12.93
CA LEU A 109 8.04 -1.57 11.59
C LEU A 109 7.18 -2.30 10.55
N LEU A 110 7.01 -1.68 9.39
CA LEU A 110 6.40 -2.36 8.25
C LEU A 110 7.34 -3.47 7.77
N PRO A 111 6.79 -4.65 7.45
CA PRO A 111 7.59 -5.72 6.84
C PRO A 111 8.14 -5.28 5.47
N HIS A 112 9.35 -5.70 5.10
CA HIS A 112 10.00 -5.35 3.85
C HIS A 112 10.24 -6.56 2.95
N GLY A 113 10.03 -6.39 1.64
CA GLY A 113 10.31 -7.44 0.68
C GLY A 113 9.64 -8.76 1.06
N ARG A 114 10.41 -9.84 1.20
CA ARG A 114 9.87 -11.17 1.55
C ARG A 114 9.29 -11.31 2.96
N GLU A 115 9.49 -10.33 3.83
CA GLU A 115 8.81 -10.32 5.13
C GLU A 115 7.30 -10.12 4.96
N VAL A 116 6.87 -9.46 3.88
CA VAL A 116 5.44 -9.34 3.54
C VAL A 116 4.84 -10.72 3.25
N ASP A 117 5.55 -11.56 2.50
CA ASP A 117 5.12 -12.93 2.19
C ASP A 117 4.97 -13.76 3.48
N ALA A 118 5.98 -13.66 4.36
CA ALA A 118 5.95 -14.32 5.66
C ALA A 118 4.80 -13.84 6.55
N TRP A 119 4.52 -12.53 6.52
CA TRP A 119 3.38 -11.93 7.22
C TRP A 119 2.04 -12.48 6.69
N LEU A 120 1.85 -12.52 5.36
CA LEU A 120 0.65 -13.06 4.70
C LEU A 120 0.44 -14.54 5.06
N ILE A 121 1.49 -15.36 5.02
CA ILE A 121 1.43 -16.79 5.40
C ILE A 121 1.03 -16.93 6.87
N LYS A 122 1.70 -16.23 7.77
CA LYS A 122 1.38 -16.26 9.19
C LYS A 122 -0.06 -15.83 9.45
N ARG A 123 -0.51 -14.80 8.77
CA ARG A 123 -1.85 -14.25 8.94
C ARG A 123 -2.92 -15.18 8.38
N SER A 124 -2.71 -15.81 7.22
CA SER A 124 -3.63 -16.80 6.65
C SER A 124 -3.83 -17.99 7.59
N HIS A 125 -2.74 -18.49 8.22
CA HIS A 125 -2.84 -19.54 9.23
C HIS A 125 -3.67 -19.11 10.45
N ALA A 126 -3.51 -17.87 10.92
CA ALA A 126 -4.32 -17.33 12.01
C ALA A 126 -5.81 -17.20 11.64
N LEU A 127 -6.11 -17.04 10.35
CA LEU A 127 -7.48 -17.03 9.81
C LEU A 127 -8.02 -18.43 9.44
N GLY A 128 -7.27 -19.49 9.76
CA GLY A 128 -7.71 -20.89 9.58
C GLY A 128 -7.52 -21.44 8.16
N THR A 129 -6.69 -20.80 7.33
CA THR A 129 -6.47 -21.21 5.92
C THR A 129 -4.98 -21.32 5.61
N LYS A 130 -4.62 -22.18 4.67
CA LYS A 130 -3.24 -22.31 4.19
C LYS A 130 -2.98 -21.39 2.99
N LEU A 131 -1.79 -20.81 2.96
CA LEU A 131 -1.28 -20.01 1.86
C LEU A 131 0.16 -20.48 1.56
N SER A 132 0.41 -20.98 0.35
CA SER A 132 1.76 -21.40 -0.06
C SER A 132 2.70 -20.19 -0.20
N ALA A 133 4.00 -20.41 -0.08
CA ALA A 133 5.00 -19.35 -0.25
C ALA A 133 4.91 -18.70 -1.65
N ARG A 134 4.62 -19.49 -2.68
CA ARG A 134 4.46 -19.02 -4.05
C ARG A 134 3.20 -18.16 -4.21
N THR A 135 2.08 -18.58 -3.65
CA THR A 135 0.83 -17.82 -3.68
C THR A 135 0.94 -16.54 -2.84
N ALA A 136 1.68 -16.59 -1.71
CA ALA A 136 1.96 -15.40 -0.91
C ALA A 136 2.81 -14.38 -1.67
N ASP A 137 3.81 -14.81 -2.43
CA ASP A 137 4.61 -13.96 -3.30
C ASP A 137 3.75 -13.26 -4.36
N VAL A 138 2.87 -14.01 -5.04
CA VAL A 138 1.92 -13.44 -6.02
C VAL A 138 1.02 -12.39 -5.37
N LEU A 139 0.46 -12.68 -4.19
CA LEU A 139 -0.40 -11.74 -3.47
C LEU A 139 0.38 -10.51 -3.00
N ALA A 140 1.60 -10.68 -2.49
CA ALA A 140 2.45 -9.58 -2.02
C ALA A 140 2.83 -8.61 -3.16
N VAL A 141 3.17 -9.15 -4.34
CA VAL A 141 3.42 -8.36 -5.56
C VAL A 141 2.16 -7.59 -5.94
N ALA A 142 1.00 -8.26 -5.94
CA ALA A 142 -0.29 -7.65 -6.24
C ALA A 142 -0.64 -6.49 -5.27
N LEU A 143 -0.27 -6.62 -4.01
CA LEU A 143 -0.44 -5.57 -2.99
C LEU A 143 0.56 -4.41 -3.12
N GLY A 144 1.57 -4.51 -3.99
CA GLY A 144 2.55 -3.46 -4.23
C GLY A 144 3.85 -3.58 -3.44
N ARG A 145 4.19 -4.75 -2.89
CA ARG A 145 5.45 -5.01 -2.17
C ARG A 145 6.67 -4.46 -2.90
N ASP A 146 6.72 -4.60 -4.22
CA ASP A 146 7.89 -4.24 -5.03
C ASP A 146 7.85 -2.79 -5.54
N ASN A 147 6.83 -2.02 -5.16
CA ASN A 147 6.60 -0.64 -5.61
C ASN A 147 7.09 0.43 -4.62
N ALA A 148 7.88 0.09 -3.59
CA ALA A 148 8.36 1.06 -2.60
C ALA A 148 9.06 2.26 -3.26
N LYS A 149 8.83 3.47 -2.72
CA LYS A 149 9.42 4.72 -3.20
C LYS A 149 10.70 5.01 -2.42
N GLU A 150 11.83 5.14 -3.10
CA GLU A 150 13.10 5.55 -2.50
C GLU A 150 13.30 7.06 -2.63
N THR A 151 13.61 7.71 -1.52
CA THR A 151 14.08 9.11 -1.52
C THR A 151 15.59 9.10 -1.46
N LYS A 152 16.26 9.73 -2.45
CA LYS A 152 17.72 9.82 -2.51
C LYS A 152 18.18 11.25 -2.31
N VAL A 153 19.25 11.44 -1.54
CA VAL A 153 19.96 12.71 -1.37
C VAL A 153 21.44 12.47 -1.63
N GLY A 154 22.02 13.16 -2.60
CA GLY A 154 23.41 12.98 -3.00
C GLY A 154 23.74 11.55 -3.46
N GLY A 155 22.80 10.88 -4.15
CA GLY A 155 22.96 9.51 -4.64
C GLY A 155 22.79 8.41 -3.59
N LYS A 156 22.58 8.77 -2.32
CA LYS A 156 22.33 7.80 -1.24
C LYS A 156 20.85 7.73 -0.91
N VAL A 157 20.32 6.52 -0.74
CA VAL A 157 18.94 6.30 -0.26
C VAL A 157 18.89 6.78 1.19
N VAL A 158 18.10 7.82 1.44
CA VAL A 158 17.88 8.39 2.78
C VAL A 158 16.56 7.97 3.41
N ALA A 159 15.60 7.53 2.59
CA ALA A 159 14.33 6.98 3.05
C ALA A 159 13.75 6.02 2.01
N VAL A 160 13.08 4.98 2.48
CA VAL A 160 12.27 4.06 1.67
C VAL A 160 10.85 4.16 2.20
N GLN A 161 9.90 4.50 1.33
CA GLN A 161 8.49 4.55 1.65
C GLN A 161 7.80 3.36 1.01
N GLU A 162 7.25 2.46 1.82
CA GLU A 162 6.41 1.38 1.34
C GLU A 162 5.09 1.96 0.82
N VAL A 163 4.61 1.44 -0.31
CA VAL A 163 3.35 1.88 -0.93
C VAL A 163 2.19 0.93 -0.64
N TYR A 164 2.47 -0.25 -0.08
CA TYR A 164 1.43 -1.17 0.36
C TYR A 164 0.92 -0.81 1.75
N ASN A 165 -0.28 -1.27 2.07
CA ASN A 165 -0.95 -1.03 3.35
C ASN A 165 -1.39 -2.36 3.96
N LEU A 166 -1.00 -2.64 5.20
CA LEU A 166 -1.36 -3.89 5.88
C LEU A 166 -2.86 -4.01 6.17
N TRP A 167 -3.62 -2.91 6.26
CA TRP A 167 -5.07 -2.96 6.33
C TRP A 167 -5.68 -3.49 5.03
N GLN A 168 -5.17 -3.03 3.90
CA GLN A 168 -5.57 -3.55 2.60
C GLN A 168 -5.18 -5.03 2.46
N ALA A 169 -3.95 -5.38 2.85
CA ALA A 169 -3.47 -6.76 2.82
C ALA A 169 -4.35 -7.69 3.66
N GLU A 170 -4.76 -7.26 4.86
CA GLU A 170 -5.70 -8.00 5.71
C GLU A 170 -7.05 -8.19 5.04
N ASN A 171 -7.63 -7.12 4.47
CA ASN A 171 -8.93 -7.17 3.81
C ASN A 171 -8.91 -8.10 2.59
N GLU A 172 -7.86 -8.03 1.76
CA GLU A 172 -7.69 -8.92 0.61
C GLU A 172 -7.53 -10.37 1.06
N LEU A 173 -6.73 -10.60 2.10
CA LEU A 173 -6.54 -11.93 2.65
C LEU A 173 -7.83 -12.51 3.24
N GLN A 174 -8.63 -11.72 3.95
CA GLN A 174 -9.94 -12.15 4.48
C GLN A 174 -10.93 -12.52 3.37
N LYS A 175 -10.96 -11.77 2.26
CA LYS A 175 -11.76 -12.13 1.08
C LYS A 175 -11.33 -13.48 0.51
N LEU A 176 -10.03 -13.69 0.34
CA LEU A 176 -9.47 -14.94 -0.16
C LEU A 176 -9.75 -16.13 0.78
N VAL A 177 -9.62 -15.94 2.09
CA VAL A 177 -9.95 -16.93 3.11
C VAL A 177 -11.42 -17.31 3.04
N SER A 178 -12.32 -16.32 2.94
CA SER A 178 -13.76 -16.53 2.85
C SER A 178 -14.13 -17.30 1.57
N HIS A 179 -13.51 -16.95 0.45
CA HIS A 179 -13.71 -17.67 -0.82
C HIS A 179 -13.17 -19.10 -0.78
N ALA A 180 -12.02 -19.30 -0.18
CA ALA A 180 -11.40 -20.62 -0.07
C ALA A 180 -12.21 -21.59 0.79
N GLY A 181 -13.02 -21.09 1.72
CA GLY A 181 -13.92 -21.94 2.52
C GLY A 181 -13.19 -23.05 3.31
N GLY A 182 -11.99 -22.78 3.79
CA GLY A 182 -11.14 -23.73 4.54
C GLY A 182 -10.16 -24.53 3.69
N ARG A 183 -10.24 -24.49 2.35
CA ARG A 183 -9.19 -25.04 1.48
C ARG A 183 -7.98 -24.12 1.39
N GLU A 184 -6.89 -24.59 0.84
CA GLU A 184 -5.72 -23.77 0.54
C GLU A 184 -6.07 -22.68 -0.50
N ILE A 185 -5.57 -21.46 -0.28
CA ILE A 185 -5.68 -20.37 -1.24
C ILE A 185 -4.70 -20.62 -2.40
N THR A 186 -5.20 -20.56 -3.62
CA THR A 186 -4.44 -20.77 -4.85
C THR A 186 -4.07 -19.49 -5.56
N GLU A 187 -3.10 -19.52 -6.48
CA GLU A 187 -2.77 -18.39 -7.35
C GLU A 187 -3.99 -17.95 -8.20
N ALA A 188 -4.85 -18.91 -8.60
CA ALA A 188 -6.06 -18.59 -9.35
C ALA A 188 -7.06 -17.77 -8.52
N ASP A 189 -7.17 -18.04 -7.20
CA ASP A 189 -8.00 -17.25 -6.30
C ASP A 189 -7.47 -15.82 -6.18
N VAL A 190 -6.15 -15.67 -6.02
CA VAL A 190 -5.51 -14.34 -5.97
C VAL A 190 -5.78 -13.57 -7.25
N ASN A 191 -5.55 -14.18 -8.41
CA ASN A 191 -5.74 -13.52 -9.71
C ASN A 191 -7.21 -13.15 -10.00
N SER A 192 -8.17 -13.87 -9.41
CA SER A 192 -9.59 -13.62 -9.65
C SER A 192 -10.23 -12.64 -8.66
N LEU A 193 -9.72 -12.57 -7.43
CA LEU A 193 -10.39 -11.88 -6.32
C LEU A 193 -9.59 -10.73 -5.70
N ALA A 194 -8.26 -10.79 -5.72
CA ALA A 194 -7.47 -9.70 -5.19
C ALA A 194 -7.67 -8.46 -6.07
N ASN A 195 -8.06 -7.36 -5.43
CA ASN A 195 -8.02 -6.05 -6.09
C ASN A 195 -6.54 -5.71 -6.30
N LEU A 196 -6.05 -6.08 -7.48
CA LEU A 196 -4.71 -5.77 -7.90
C LEU A 196 -4.57 -4.25 -7.97
N ASN A 197 -3.40 -3.75 -7.59
CA ASN A 197 -3.10 -2.33 -7.73
C ASN A 197 -3.31 -1.95 -9.21
N GLU A 198 -4.08 -0.90 -9.49
CA GLU A 198 -4.43 -0.43 -10.83
C GLU A 198 -3.20 -0.23 -11.72
N GLU A 199 -2.08 0.21 -11.13
CA GLU A 199 -0.80 0.32 -11.84
C GLU A 199 -0.26 -1.04 -12.30
N VAL A 200 -0.48 -2.11 -11.51
CA VAL A 200 -0.05 -3.48 -11.88
C VAL A 200 -0.89 -4.01 -13.02
N ASP A 201 -2.20 -3.75 -13.01
CA ASP A 201 -3.10 -4.16 -14.10
C ASP A 201 -2.77 -3.44 -15.42
N ALA A 202 -2.51 -2.14 -15.38
CA ALA A 202 -2.08 -1.38 -16.54
C ALA A 202 -0.71 -1.85 -17.07
N PHE A 203 0.20 -2.21 -16.17
CA PHE A 203 1.50 -2.76 -16.53
C PHE A 203 1.39 -4.16 -17.18
N GLU A 204 0.60 -5.06 -16.61
CA GLU A 204 0.34 -6.39 -17.20
C GLU A 204 -0.35 -6.27 -18.56
N LEU A 205 -1.29 -5.33 -18.70
CA LEU A 205 -1.94 -5.05 -19.96
C LEU A 205 -0.95 -4.54 -21.01
N THR A 206 -0.04 -3.62 -20.62
CA THR A 206 1.03 -3.13 -21.50
C THR A 206 1.95 -4.27 -21.95
N ASN A 207 2.30 -5.20 -21.07
CA ASN A 207 3.08 -6.39 -21.42
C ASN A 207 2.31 -7.31 -22.38
N ALA A 208 1.02 -7.55 -22.13
CA ALA A 208 0.20 -8.38 -23.00
C ALA A 208 0.07 -7.77 -24.42
N ILE A 209 0.00 -6.44 -24.49
CA ILE A 209 0.04 -5.70 -25.77
C ILE A 209 1.39 -5.89 -26.46
N ALA A 210 2.49 -5.73 -25.72
CA ALA A 210 3.86 -5.90 -26.23
C ALA A 210 4.14 -7.32 -26.74
N ASP A 211 3.56 -8.32 -26.08
CA ASP A 211 3.68 -9.73 -26.45
C ASP A 211 2.77 -10.13 -27.62
N GLY A 212 1.92 -9.21 -28.12
CA GLY A 212 0.91 -9.52 -29.13
C GLY A 212 -0.18 -10.46 -28.64
N ASN A 213 -0.31 -10.65 -27.32
CA ASN A 213 -1.28 -11.57 -26.72
C ASN A 213 -2.64 -10.89 -26.56
N LYS A 214 -3.39 -10.86 -27.68
CA LYS A 214 -4.71 -10.23 -27.75
C LYS A 214 -5.71 -10.76 -26.73
N GLN A 215 -5.75 -12.08 -26.51
CA GLN A 215 -6.68 -12.68 -25.56
C GLN A 215 -6.40 -12.24 -24.14
N LYS A 216 -5.11 -12.25 -23.75
CA LYS A 216 -4.69 -11.78 -22.41
C LYS A 216 -4.97 -10.29 -22.24
N ALA A 217 -4.71 -9.46 -23.26
CA ALA A 217 -4.96 -8.03 -23.19
C ALA A 217 -6.45 -7.71 -23.01
N LEU A 218 -7.34 -8.34 -23.78
CA LEU A 218 -8.78 -8.16 -23.64
C LEU A 218 -9.30 -8.66 -22.28
N TYR A 219 -8.77 -9.78 -21.78
CA TYR A 219 -9.11 -10.29 -20.45
C TYR A 219 -8.71 -9.31 -19.34
N LEU A 220 -7.49 -8.77 -19.38
CA LEU A 220 -6.98 -7.82 -18.39
C LEU A 220 -7.78 -6.50 -18.42
N MET A 221 -8.11 -6.02 -19.60
CA MET A 221 -8.98 -4.85 -19.77
C MET A 221 -10.37 -5.08 -19.16
N ASP A 222 -11.01 -6.21 -19.49
CA ASP A 222 -12.34 -6.54 -18.95
C ASP A 222 -12.29 -6.69 -17.43
N ARG A 223 -11.24 -7.31 -16.90
CA ARG A 223 -11.00 -7.42 -15.45
C ARG A 223 -10.90 -6.05 -14.79
N PHE A 224 -10.08 -5.14 -15.33
CA PHE A 224 -9.93 -3.78 -14.83
C PHE A 224 -11.28 -3.04 -14.79
N LEU A 225 -12.01 -3.06 -15.90
CA LEU A 225 -13.30 -2.38 -16.00
C LEU A 225 -14.33 -2.93 -15.01
N ARG A 226 -14.36 -4.25 -14.79
CA ARG A 226 -15.29 -4.87 -13.82
C ARG A 226 -14.95 -4.53 -12.37
N GLN A 227 -13.67 -4.40 -12.03
CA GLN A 227 -13.23 -4.05 -10.67
C GLN A 227 -13.63 -2.63 -10.29
N GLN A 228 -13.69 -1.73 -11.28
CA GLN A 228 -14.13 -0.34 -11.10
C GLN A 228 -15.66 -0.16 -11.15
N SER A 229 -16.44 -1.24 -11.31
CA SER A 229 -17.90 -1.23 -11.56
C SER A 229 -18.75 -0.70 -10.39
N GLY A 230 -18.18 -0.16 -9.32
CA GLY A 230 -18.89 0.64 -8.33
C GLY A 230 -19.16 2.09 -8.78
N GLY A 231 -18.62 2.51 -9.95
CA GLY A 231 -18.74 3.82 -10.55
C GLY A 231 -19.24 3.75 -11.99
N GLU A 232 -19.33 4.90 -12.65
CA GLU A 232 -19.68 4.97 -14.06
C GLU A 232 -18.58 4.30 -14.91
N GLU A 233 -18.94 3.41 -15.84
CA GLU A 233 -18.03 2.74 -16.78
C GLU A 233 -17.11 3.73 -17.50
N LYS A 234 -17.60 4.94 -17.77
CA LYS A 234 -16.85 6.04 -18.37
C LYS A 234 -15.65 6.43 -17.51
N GLY A 235 -15.80 6.52 -16.19
CA GLY A 235 -14.72 6.82 -15.26
C GLY A 235 -13.62 5.76 -15.30
N ALA A 236 -13.99 4.49 -15.29
CA ALA A 236 -13.05 3.37 -15.37
C ALA A 236 -12.25 3.37 -16.69
N VAL A 237 -12.90 3.66 -17.82
CA VAL A 237 -12.23 3.75 -19.13
C VAL A 237 -11.28 4.94 -19.18
N ILE A 238 -11.67 6.10 -18.67
CA ILE A 238 -10.78 7.29 -18.59
C ILE A 238 -9.54 6.96 -17.76
N GLN A 239 -9.71 6.30 -16.63
CA GLN A 239 -8.62 5.92 -15.75
C GLN A 239 -7.66 4.93 -16.41
N LEU A 240 -8.19 3.88 -17.05
CA LEU A 240 -7.38 2.92 -17.79
C LEU A 240 -6.61 3.59 -18.94
N ASN A 241 -7.27 4.49 -19.67
CA ASN A 241 -6.63 5.26 -20.74
C ASN A 241 -5.47 6.10 -20.22
N ALA A 242 -5.64 6.78 -19.07
CA ALA A 242 -4.58 7.56 -18.43
C ALA A 242 -3.39 6.70 -18.00
N LEU A 243 -3.64 5.55 -17.40
CA LEU A 243 -2.62 4.59 -16.97
C LEU A 243 -1.85 4.02 -18.17
N LEU A 244 -2.53 3.62 -19.25
CA LEU A 244 -1.89 3.16 -20.47
C LEU A 244 -1.04 4.26 -21.12
N ALA A 245 -1.57 5.48 -21.19
CA ALA A 245 -0.83 6.62 -21.73
C ALA A 245 0.44 6.92 -20.92
N GLU A 246 0.43 6.77 -19.61
CA GLU A 246 1.61 6.92 -18.76
C GLU A 246 2.63 5.80 -19.01
N GLN A 247 2.19 4.55 -19.12
CA GLN A 247 3.07 3.43 -19.42
C GLN A 247 3.76 3.61 -20.78
N PHE A 248 3.02 3.96 -21.83
CA PHE A 248 3.62 4.16 -23.15
C PHE A 248 4.47 5.43 -23.28
N ARG A 249 4.17 6.49 -22.51
CA ARG A 249 5.10 7.63 -22.37
C ARG A 249 6.43 7.18 -21.74
N SER A 250 6.36 6.36 -20.71
CA SER A 250 7.53 5.79 -20.06
C SER A 250 8.37 4.95 -21.06
N VAL A 251 7.72 4.13 -21.88
CA VAL A 251 8.38 3.37 -22.97
C VAL A 251 9.06 4.31 -23.95
N ALA A 252 8.39 5.37 -24.41
CA ALA A 252 8.97 6.35 -25.34
C ALA A 252 10.22 7.05 -24.76
N ILE A 253 10.16 7.46 -23.50
CA ILE A 253 11.28 8.10 -22.80
C ILE A 253 12.47 7.14 -22.70
N ILE A 254 12.24 5.87 -22.34
CA ILE A 254 13.30 4.86 -22.28
C ILE A 254 13.93 4.65 -23.65
N GLN A 255 13.13 4.54 -24.72
CA GLN A 255 13.65 4.41 -26.07
C GLN A 255 14.54 5.59 -26.47
N ASP A 256 14.15 6.81 -26.12
CA ASP A 256 14.96 8.00 -26.38
C ASP A 256 16.26 8.04 -25.57
N LEU A 257 16.21 7.69 -24.28
CA LEU A 257 17.40 7.64 -23.43
C LEU A 257 18.39 6.56 -23.86
N LEU A 258 17.89 5.39 -24.26
CA LEU A 258 18.71 4.32 -24.83
C LEU A 258 19.32 4.72 -26.17
N ALA A 259 18.58 5.41 -27.04
CA ALA A 259 19.10 5.93 -28.31
C ALA A 259 20.21 7.00 -28.09
N GLN A 260 20.14 7.75 -27.01
CA GLN A 260 21.19 8.68 -26.56
C GLN A 260 22.37 7.98 -25.87
N LYS A 261 22.36 6.63 -25.82
CA LYS A 261 23.40 5.80 -25.15
C LYS A 261 23.60 6.12 -23.67
N LYS A 262 22.55 6.54 -22.98
CA LYS A 262 22.55 6.75 -21.54
C LYS A 262 22.74 5.44 -20.80
N SER A 263 23.57 5.45 -19.77
CA SER A 263 23.78 4.29 -18.89
C SER A 263 22.53 4.02 -18.02
N GLU A 264 22.39 2.80 -17.53
CA GLU A 264 21.29 2.45 -16.59
C GLU A 264 21.27 3.39 -15.38
N ALA A 265 22.41 3.76 -14.84
CA ALA A 265 22.52 4.67 -13.69
C ALA A 265 21.95 6.07 -14.00
N GLU A 266 22.30 6.63 -15.17
CA GLU A 266 21.76 7.91 -15.63
C GLU A 266 20.25 7.84 -15.89
N ILE A 267 19.77 6.74 -16.46
CA ILE A 267 18.32 6.53 -16.72
C ILE A 267 17.57 6.44 -15.39
N LEU A 268 18.08 5.71 -14.40
CA LEU A 268 17.49 5.61 -13.07
C LEU A 268 17.43 6.96 -12.36
N GLU A 269 18.47 7.78 -12.51
CA GLU A 269 18.52 9.13 -11.95
C GLU A 269 17.48 10.06 -12.59
N ILE A 270 17.41 10.05 -13.94
CA ILE A 270 16.45 10.88 -14.71
C ILE A 270 15.00 10.50 -14.38
N LEU A 271 14.71 9.20 -14.36
CA LEU A 271 13.34 8.70 -14.16
C LEU A 271 12.96 8.56 -12.68
N THR A 272 13.93 8.65 -11.77
CA THR A 272 13.75 8.39 -10.32
C THR A 272 13.14 7.02 -10.03
N TRP A 273 13.49 6.03 -10.86
CA TRP A 273 12.93 4.67 -10.77
C TRP A 273 13.86 3.72 -10.03
N LYS A 274 13.27 2.60 -9.59
CA LYS A 274 14.02 1.45 -9.09
C LYS A 274 14.61 0.63 -10.24
N PRO A 275 15.76 -0.04 -10.01
CA PRO A 275 16.39 -0.90 -11.02
C PRO A 275 15.44 -1.96 -11.60
N GLY A 276 14.62 -2.59 -10.75
CA GLY A 276 13.64 -3.60 -11.19
C GLY A 276 12.61 -3.04 -12.19
N ARG A 277 12.07 -1.83 -11.94
CA ARG A 277 11.13 -1.18 -12.87
C ARG A 277 11.81 -0.86 -14.21
N LEU A 278 13.03 -0.31 -14.16
CA LEU A 278 13.78 -0.02 -15.40
C LEU A 278 14.06 -1.29 -16.20
N PHE A 279 14.51 -2.37 -15.55
CA PHE A 279 14.77 -3.65 -16.20
C PHE A 279 13.55 -4.19 -16.95
N ILE A 280 12.38 -4.18 -16.32
CA ILE A 280 11.16 -4.68 -16.94
C ILE A 280 10.68 -3.75 -18.06
N MET A 281 10.66 -2.44 -17.83
CA MET A 281 10.21 -1.46 -18.83
C MET A 281 11.18 -1.36 -20.02
N SER A 282 12.47 -1.58 -19.84
CA SER A 282 13.44 -1.67 -20.93
C SER A 282 13.16 -2.87 -21.84
N LYS A 283 12.78 -4.02 -21.26
CA LYS A 283 12.33 -5.17 -22.05
C LYS A 283 11.07 -4.88 -22.86
N VAL A 284 10.12 -4.14 -22.28
CA VAL A 284 8.92 -3.71 -23.01
C VAL A 284 9.30 -2.75 -24.15
N ALA A 285 10.18 -1.78 -23.86
CA ALA A 285 10.62 -0.77 -24.81
C ALA A 285 11.29 -1.37 -26.06
N THR A 286 12.02 -2.48 -25.90
CA THR A 286 12.66 -3.17 -27.05
C THR A 286 11.69 -3.93 -27.95
N ARG A 287 10.45 -4.19 -27.52
CA ARG A 287 9.44 -4.93 -28.29
C ARG A 287 8.61 -4.04 -29.22
N PHE A 288 8.65 -2.74 -29.01
CA PHE A 288 7.94 -1.75 -29.83
C PHE A 288 8.90 -0.94 -30.70
N SER A 289 8.50 -0.66 -31.94
CA SER A 289 9.14 0.40 -32.70
C SER A 289 8.78 1.77 -32.12
N LYS A 290 9.65 2.77 -32.29
CA LYS A 290 9.35 4.16 -31.88
C LYS A 290 8.08 4.67 -32.55
N GLN A 291 7.86 4.31 -33.82
CA GLN A 291 6.69 4.71 -34.58
C GLN A 291 5.41 4.08 -34.02
N SER A 292 5.45 2.79 -33.62
CA SER A 292 4.31 2.11 -32.99
C SER A 292 3.93 2.76 -31.66
N VAL A 293 4.92 3.12 -30.82
CA VAL A 293 4.67 3.81 -29.53
C VAL A 293 4.02 5.17 -29.75
N LEU A 294 4.52 5.98 -30.70
CA LEU A 294 3.96 7.28 -31.02
C LEU A 294 2.55 7.17 -31.59
N GLY A 295 2.32 6.22 -32.50
CA GLY A 295 0.99 5.93 -33.04
C GLY A 295 0.00 5.54 -31.97
N LEU A 296 0.43 4.74 -31.00
CA LEU A 296 -0.39 4.31 -29.87
C LEU A 296 -0.73 5.49 -28.92
N LEU A 297 0.25 6.33 -28.59
CA LEU A 297 0.02 7.54 -27.78
C LEU A 297 -0.95 8.49 -28.49
N THR A 298 -0.87 8.62 -29.82
CA THR A 298 -1.81 9.42 -30.60
C THR A 298 -3.24 8.86 -30.53
N LYS A 299 -3.40 7.52 -30.61
CA LYS A 299 -4.70 6.85 -30.47
C LYS A 299 -5.28 7.03 -29.04
N LEU A 300 -4.44 6.90 -28.00
CA LEU A 300 -4.88 7.10 -26.60
C LEU A 300 -5.29 8.56 -26.34
N LYS A 301 -4.60 9.53 -26.97
CA LYS A 301 -5.00 10.94 -26.92
C LYS A 301 -6.35 11.17 -27.58
N ALA A 302 -6.56 10.63 -28.78
CA ALA A 302 -7.84 10.75 -29.48
C ALA A 302 -8.98 10.08 -28.68
N LEU A 303 -8.71 8.95 -28.01
CA LEU A 303 -9.66 8.33 -27.10
C LEU A 303 -10.02 9.27 -25.95
N ASP A 304 -9.04 9.91 -25.31
CA ASP A 304 -9.28 10.86 -24.20
C ASP A 304 -10.19 12.02 -24.62
N GLU A 305 -9.94 12.56 -25.83
CA GLU A 305 -10.78 13.62 -26.39
C GLU A 305 -12.20 13.15 -26.67
N GLU A 306 -12.38 11.97 -27.27
CA GLU A 306 -13.70 11.41 -27.56
C GLU A 306 -14.48 11.01 -26.30
N LEU A 307 -13.79 10.48 -25.27
CA LEU A 307 -14.39 10.19 -23.97
C LEU A 307 -14.95 11.44 -23.27
N LYS A 308 -14.35 12.61 -23.50
CA LYS A 308 -14.77 13.88 -22.90
C LYS A 308 -15.88 14.58 -23.68
N THR A 309 -15.90 14.45 -24.98
CA THR A 309 -16.77 15.23 -25.88
C THR A 309 -17.75 14.40 -26.70
N GLY A 310 -17.46 13.11 -26.89
CA GLY A 310 -18.20 12.24 -27.78
C GLY A 310 -19.39 11.54 -27.13
N SER A 311 -20.19 10.87 -27.95
CA SER A 311 -21.38 10.10 -27.58
C SER A 311 -21.21 8.59 -27.75
N VAL A 312 -20.06 8.13 -28.22
CA VAL A 312 -19.79 6.69 -28.40
C VAL A 312 -19.58 6.03 -27.05
N PRO A 313 -20.18 4.83 -26.81
CA PRO A 313 -19.96 4.12 -25.54
C PRO A 313 -18.46 3.94 -25.24
N PRO A 314 -18.00 4.29 -24.04
CA PRO A 314 -16.58 4.30 -23.68
C PRO A 314 -15.86 2.98 -23.93
N ARG A 315 -16.52 1.86 -23.63
CA ARG A 315 -15.99 0.52 -23.83
C ARG A 315 -15.75 0.19 -25.31
N VAL A 316 -16.66 0.59 -26.18
CA VAL A 316 -16.52 0.37 -27.64
C VAL A 316 -15.28 1.09 -28.17
N LEU A 317 -15.03 2.31 -27.72
CA LEU A 317 -13.83 3.07 -28.11
C LEU A 317 -12.56 2.38 -27.67
N LEU A 318 -12.52 1.88 -26.44
CA LEU A 318 -11.36 1.16 -25.91
C LEU A 318 -11.12 -0.16 -26.63
N ASP A 319 -12.17 -0.95 -26.89
CA ASP A 319 -12.11 -2.20 -27.65
C ASP A 319 -11.58 -1.98 -29.07
N LEU A 320 -12.00 -0.89 -29.73
CA LEU A 320 -11.51 -0.52 -31.06
C LEU A 320 -10.02 -0.21 -31.04
N ILE A 321 -9.54 0.56 -30.06
CA ILE A 321 -8.12 0.87 -29.96
C ILE A 321 -7.31 -0.39 -29.73
N ILE A 322 -7.68 -1.19 -28.73
CA ILE A 322 -6.96 -2.43 -28.43
C ILE A 322 -6.95 -3.39 -29.63
N THR A 323 -8.06 -3.51 -30.34
CA THR A 323 -8.10 -4.36 -31.53
C THR A 323 -7.30 -3.81 -32.72
N GLN A 324 -7.13 -2.50 -32.82
CA GLN A 324 -6.30 -1.86 -33.84
C GLN A 324 -4.78 -1.96 -33.58
N LEU A 325 -4.37 -2.25 -32.34
CA LEU A 325 -2.96 -2.39 -31.98
C LEU A 325 -2.26 -3.57 -32.67
N TRP A 326 -3.02 -4.55 -33.17
CA TRP A 326 -2.49 -5.76 -33.81
C TRP A 326 -2.75 -5.81 -35.33
N LYS A 327 -3.15 -4.69 -35.96
CA LYS A 327 -3.37 -4.64 -37.40
C LYS A 327 -2.18 -4.07 -38.18
N GLU A 328 -1.13 -3.66 -37.47
CA GLU A 328 0.16 -3.22 -38.04
C GLU A 328 1.27 -4.22 -37.64
#